data_fb6d96cc24844fd4bf83ed30d4599fb5
#
_entry.id   fb6d96cc24844fd4bf83ed30d4599fb5
#
_cell.length_a   1.000
_cell.length_b   1.000
_cell.length_c   1.000
_cell.angle_alpha   90.00
_cell.angle_beta   90.00
_cell.angle_gamma   90.00
#
_symmetry.space_group_name_H-M   'P 1'
#
loop_
_entity.id
_entity.type
_entity.pdbx_description
1 polymer ?
#
loop_
_entity_poly.entity_id
_entity_poly.type
_entity_poly.pdbx_seq_one_letter_code
_entity_poly.pdbx_strand_id
1 'polypeptide(L)'
;MKSLLISITVFLLLCGTIVFLAFMYLTDQAPNDVINDVYDAGKLSLYKYGMVKKLSSNEIKRLYLNTCTRKCHGKDVIEKKPRTAAEWEAVITRMKAPDRAGISDRHAETIARYLQNNFLSNVPTVLPEKTMKYLKRYLWRSDFGEDDLYLDVIYVPREHFSLLRYLGVRETPSDQQVALFVVYVNTHQGSVPPWNLAKMVTLHDNNGHTQKAIGWDVLYQDGQRHHNQGTLTFPEIDVNKVTELEMKMILPGFGIKTFHWNLPVPPIFE
;
A
#
# COMPACT_ATOMS: atom_id res chain seq x y z
N MET A 1 33.67 -41.62 -33.46
CA MET A 1 32.85 -41.16 -32.32
C MET A 1 33.57 -40.15 -31.44
N LYS A 2 34.81 -40.37 -30.93
CA LYS A 2 35.53 -39.41 -30.06
C LYS A 2 35.75 -38.02 -30.73
N SER A 3 36.13 -37.99 -31.99
CA SER A 3 36.39 -36.73 -32.70
C SER A 3 35.11 -35.90 -32.90
N LEU A 4 33.97 -36.54 -33.21
CA LEU A 4 32.69 -35.89 -33.34
C LEU A 4 32.22 -35.27 -32.02
N LEU A 5 32.38 -35.98 -30.91
CA LEU A 5 32.05 -35.49 -29.58
C LEU A 5 32.89 -34.28 -29.20
N ILE A 6 34.19 -34.30 -29.48
CA ILE A 6 35.07 -33.13 -29.26
C ILE A 6 34.66 -31.94 -30.11
N SER A 7 34.35 -32.14 -31.40
CA SER A 7 33.87 -31.04 -32.27
C SER A 7 32.55 -30.43 -31.79
N ILE A 8 31.61 -31.25 -31.34
CA ILE A 8 30.32 -30.74 -30.79
C ILE A 8 30.58 -29.94 -29.50
N THR A 9 31.46 -30.45 -28.61
CA THR A 9 31.77 -29.74 -27.37
C THR A 9 32.41 -28.38 -27.63
N VAL A 10 33.41 -28.34 -28.54
CA VAL A 10 34.06 -27.08 -28.91
C VAL A 10 33.08 -26.09 -29.57
N PHE A 11 32.20 -26.57 -30.43
CA PHE A 11 31.16 -25.76 -31.04
C PHE A 11 30.22 -25.15 -29.99
N LEU A 12 29.72 -25.95 -29.07
CA LEU A 12 28.82 -25.49 -27.97
C LEU A 12 29.52 -24.45 -27.07
N LEU A 13 30.81 -24.66 -26.75
CA LEU A 13 31.57 -23.68 -26.00
C LEU A 13 31.75 -22.37 -26.74
N LEU A 14 32.06 -22.40 -28.03
CA LEU A 14 32.15 -21.19 -28.86
C LEU A 14 30.83 -20.45 -28.95
N CYS A 15 29.73 -21.14 -29.21
CA CYS A 15 28.40 -20.53 -29.23
C CYS A 15 28.03 -19.90 -27.88
N GLY A 16 28.30 -20.62 -26.78
CA GLY A 16 28.08 -20.10 -25.44
C GLY A 16 28.90 -18.83 -25.15
N THR A 17 30.17 -18.81 -25.54
CA THR A 17 31.04 -17.63 -25.40
C THR A 17 30.53 -16.44 -26.19
N ILE A 18 30.15 -16.64 -27.46
CA ILE A 18 29.59 -15.57 -28.32
C ILE A 18 28.30 -14.99 -27.72
N VAL A 19 27.38 -15.85 -27.30
CA VAL A 19 26.13 -15.42 -26.66
C VAL A 19 26.41 -14.64 -25.36
N PHE A 20 27.36 -15.09 -24.56
CA PHE A 20 27.75 -14.42 -23.32
C PHE A 20 28.35 -13.02 -23.60
N LEU A 21 29.28 -12.91 -24.57
CA LEU A 21 29.87 -11.64 -24.95
C LEU A 21 28.85 -10.66 -25.56
N ALA A 22 27.93 -11.15 -26.40
CA ALA A 22 26.84 -10.37 -26.95
C ALA A 22 25.90 -9.86 -25.83
N PHE A 23 25.57 -10.70 -24.87
CA PHE A 23 24.75 -10.31 -23.73
C PHE A 23 25.41 -9.21 -22.90
N MET A 24 26.70 -9.35 -22.61
CA MET A 24 27.47 -8.33 -21.90
C MET A 24 27.51 -6.99 -22.63
N TYR A 25 27.76 -7.04 -23.96
CA TYR A 25 27.77 -5.85 -24.80
C TYR A 25 26.42 -5.13 -24.81
N LEU A 26 25.33 -5.89 -24.89
CA LEU A 26 23.96 -5.34 -24.91
C LEU A 26 23.47 -4.81 -23.55
N THR A 27 23.99 -5.34 -22.44
CA THR A 27 23.52 -4.97 -21.08
C THR A 27 24.43 -3.97 -20.38
N ASP A 28 25.61 -3.66 -20.94
CA ASP A 28 26.64 -2.79 -20.34
C ASP A 28 27.02 -3.19 -18.89
N GLN A 29 26.97 -4.50 -18.63
CA GLN A 29 27.26 -5.07 -17.30
C GLN A 29 28.69 -5.62 -17.23
N ALA A 30 29.32 -5.48 -16.05
CA ALA A 30 30.60 -6.10 -15.80
C ALA A 30 30.51 -7.64 -15.81
N PRO A 31 31.51 -8.37 -16.33
CA PRO A 31 31.49 -9.84 -16.42
C PRO A 31 31.14 -10.54 -15.09
N ASN A 32 31.75 -10.06 -14.02
CA ASN A 32 31.54 -10.63 -12.68
C ASN A 32 30.10 -10.46 -12.19
N ASP A 33 29.44 -9.37 -12.54
CA ASP A 33 28.06 -9.12 -12.14
C ASP A 33 27.10 -10.06 -12.85
N VAL A 34 27.32 -10.28 -14.17
CA VAL A 34 26.53 -11.23 -14.96
C VAL A 34 26.71 -12.66 -14.44
N ILE A 35 27.95 -13.07 -14.17
CA ILE A 35 28.23 -14.40 -13.63
C ILE A 35 27.57 -14.58 -12.27
N ASN A 36 27.65 -13.59 -11.39
CA ASN A 36 27.02 -13.63 -10.08
C ASN A 36 25.48 -13.68 -10.20
N ASP A 37 24.89 -12.91 -11.12
CA ASP A 37 23.43 -12.91 -11.32
C ASP A 37 22.95 -14.26 -11.87
N VAL A 38 23.68 -14.88 -12.80
CA VAL A 38 23.36 -16.21 -13.35
C VAL A 38 23.53 -17.28 -12.27
N TYR A 39 24.61 -17.22 -11.49
CA TYR A 39 24.86 -18.15 -10.39
C TYR A 39 23.74 -18.06 -9.34
N ASP A 40 23.37 -16.86 -8.91
CA ASP A 40 22.32 -16.64 -7.93
C ASP A 40 20.95 -17.06 -8.45
N ALA A 41 20.62 -16.75 -9.71
CA ALA A 41 19.38 -17.19 -10.33
C ALA A 41 19.30 -18.73 -10.39
N GLY A 42 20.40 -19.39 -10.78
CA GLY A 42 20.51 -20.84 -10.78
C GLY A 42 20.35 -21.43 -9.36
N LYS A 43 21.03 -20.85 -8.39
CA LYS A 43 20.95 -21.30 -7.00
C LYS A 43 19.57 -21.11 -6.38
N LEU A 44 18.90 -19.98 -6.65
CA LEU A 44 17.52 -19.73 -6.22
C LEU A 44 16.53 -20.72 -6.86
N SER A 45 16.73 -21.06 -8.15
CA SER A 45 15.96 -22.09 -8.82
C SER A 45 16.14 -23.46 -8.18
N LEU A 46 17.39 -23.86 -7.93
CA LEU A 46 17.70 -25.13 -7.23
C LEU A 46 17.13 -25.14 -5.81
N TYR A 47 17.15 -24.01 -5.11
CA TYR A 47 16.54 -23.86 -3.81
C TYR A 47 15.02 -24.08 -3.85
N LYS A 48 14.34 -23.57 -4.87
CA LYS A 48 12.90 -23.81 -5.10
C LYS A 48 12.55 -25.29 -5.10
N TYR A 49 13.40 -26.12 -5.73
CA TYR A 49 13.18 -27.57 -5.85
C TYR A 49 13.83 -28.39 -4.72
N GLY A 50 14.36 -27.76 -3.70
CA GLY A 50 14.94 -28.47 -2.54
C GLY A 50 16.36 -29.00 -2.71
N MET A 51 16.99 -28.81 -3.87
CA MET A 51 18.34 -29.25 -4.14
C MET A 51 19.40 -28.44 -3.39
N VAL A 52 19.12 -27.18 -3.07
CA VAL A 52 19.93 -26.33 -2.17
C VAL A 52 19.21 -26.24 -0.83
N LYS A 53 19.91 -26.52 0.26
CA LYS A 53 19.31 -26.55 1.61
C LYS A 53 19.20 -25.18 2.29
N LYS A 54 20.17 -24.29 2.07
CA LYS A 54 20.26 -22.99 2.75
C LYS A 54 20.65 -21.89 1.77
N LEU A 55 20.13 -20.70 2.00
CA LEU A 55 20.51 -19.45 1.34
C LEU A 55 21.25 -18.55 2.33
N SER A 56 22.21 -17.78 1.85
CA SER A 56 22.84 -16.70 2.60
C SER A 56 21.90 -15.50 2.76
N SER A 57 22.21 -14.58 3.65
CA SER A 57 21.40 -13.36 3.86
C SER A 57 21.25 -12.54 2.60
N ASN A 58 22.31 -12.42 1.77
CA ASN A 58 22.25 -11.70 0.51
C ASN A 58 21.34 -12.39 -0.52
N GLU A 59 21.40 -13.72 -0.61
CA GLU A 59 20.53 -14.50 -1.49
C GLU A 59 19.07 -14.44 -1.07
N ILE A 60 18.80 -14.44 0.24
CA ILE A 60 17.44 -14.23 0.77
C ILE A 60 16.92 -12.84 0.41
N LYS A 61 17.73 -11.80 0.55
CA LYS A 61 17.39 -10.45 0.15
C LYS A 61 17.13 -10.35 -1.36
N ARG A 62 17.96 -10.98 -2.20
CA ARG A 62 17.74 -11.06 -3.66
C ARG A 62 16.46 -11.84 -3.99
N LEU A 63 16.18 -12.95 -3.30
CA LEU A 63 14.92 -13.68 -3.46
C LEU A 63 13.71 -12.78 -3.20
N TYR A 64 13.72 -12.04 -2.09
CA TYR A 64 12.68 -11.06 -1.77
C TYR A 64 12.54 -9.99 -2.87
N LEU A 65 13.62 -9.34 -3.27
CA LEU A 65 13.60 -8.29 -4.29
C LEU A 65 13.07 -8.83 -5.62
N ASN A 66 13.57 -9.97 -6.08
CA ASN A 66 13.17 -10.54 -7.37
C ASN A 66 11.71 -11.02 -7.38
N THR A 67 11.22 -11.51 -6.25
CA THR A 67 9.86 -12.06 -6.16
C THR A 67 8.81 -10.97 -5.92
N CYS A 68 9.10 -10.00 -5.07
CA CYS A 68 8.11 -9.04 -4.60
C CYS A 68 8.18 -7.69 -5.31
N THR A 69 9.39 -7.18 -5.61
CA THR A 69 9.55 -5.79 -6.05
C THR A 69 9.77 -5.61 -7.54
N ARG A 70 10.21 -6.65 -8.23
CA ARG A 70 10.60 -6.54 -9.65
C ARG A 70 9.44 -6.55 -10.64
N LYS A 71 8.30 -7.17 -10.27
CA LYS A 71 7.16 -7.38 -11.18
C LYS A 71 5.86 -6.73 -10.75
N CYS A 72 5.62 -6.57 -9.45
CA CYS A 72 4.28 -6.27 -8.94
C CYS A 72 4.21 -5.03 -8.06
N HIS A 73 5.26 -4.70 -7.29
CA HIS A 73 5.23 -3.62 -6.30
C HIS A 73 6.53 -2.84 -6.30
N GLY A 74 6.46 -1.54 -6.03
CA GLY A 74 7.63 -0.78 -5.64
C GLY A 74 8.14 -1.23 -4.27
N LYS A 75 9.44 -1.12 -4.05
CA LYS A 75 10.10 -1.44 -2.78
C LYS A 75 9.44 -0.72 -1.59
N ASP A 76 9.09 0.54 -1.80
CA ASP A 76 8.48 1.42 -0.82
C ASP A 76 7.12 0.92 -0.29
N VAL A 77 6.33 0.25 -1.13
CA VAL A 77 5.02 -0.31 -0.74
C VAL A 77 5.17 -1.38 0.34
N ILE A 78 6.31 -2.06 0.36
CA ILE A 78 6.60 -3.13 1.31
C ILE A 78 7.36 -2.58 2.52
N GLU A 79 8.46 -1.88 2.28
CA GLU A 79 9.41 -1.48 3.32
C GLU A 79 8.90 -0.33 4.21
N LYS A 80 8.08 0.58 3.66
CA LYS A 80 7.49 1.68 4.43
C LYS A 80 6.22 1.29 5.21
N LYS A 81 5.73 0.07 5.05
CA LYS A 81 4.52 -0.42 5.72
C LYS A 81 4.81 -1.69 6.53
N PRO A 82 5.56 -1.58 7.66
CA PRO A 82 5.79 -2.73 8.53
C PRO A 82 4.46 -3.30 9.03
N ARG A 83 4.39 -4.63 9.15
CA ARG A 83 3.19 -5.38 9.52
C ARG A 83 3.47 -6.34 10.66
N THR A 84 2.42 -6.81 11.32
CA THR A 84 2.57 -7.91 12.29
C THR A 84 2.96 -9.21 11.59
N ALA A 85 3.47 -10.18 12.36
CA ALA A 85 3.84 -11.48 11.83
C ALA A 85 2.67 -12.16 11.12
N ALA A 86 1.46 -12.13 11.73
CA ALA A 86 0.25 -12.70 11.15
C ALA A 86 -0.18 -12.01 9.85
N GLU A 87 -0.04 -10.68 9.79
CA GLU A 87 -0.35 -9.92 8.57
C GLU A 87 0.63 -10.24 7.44
N TRP A 88 1.94 -10.42 7.74
CA TRP A 88 2.91 -10.86 6.74
C TRP A 88 2.58 -12.25 6.23
N GLU A 89 2.20 -13.16 7.12
CA GLU A 89 1.79 -14.51 6.73
C GLU A 89 0.56 -14.49 5.81
N ALA A 90 -0.46 -13.68 6.14
CA ALA A 90 -1.64 -13.50 5.30
C ALA A 90 -1.30 -12.90 3.92
N VAL A 91 -0.39 -11.92 3.85
CA VAL A 91 0.08 -11.36 2.58
C VAL A 91 0.77 -12.42 1.74
N ILE A 92 1.69 -13.19 2.32
CA ILE A 92 2.44 -14.23 1.61
C ILE A 92 1.50 -15.36 1.13
N THR A 93 0.56 -15.78 1.97
CA THR A 93 -0.45 -16.79 1.60
C THR A 93 -1.25 -16.35 0.37
N ARG A 94 -1.68 -15.09 0.34
CA ARG A 94 -2.37 -14.52 -0.83
C ARG A 94 -1.47 -14.46 -2.07
N MET A 95 -0.17 -14.16 -1.93
CA MET A 95 0.77 -14.08 -3.05
C MET A 95 1.19 -15.45 -3.59
N LYS A 96 0.94 -16.54 -2.87
CA LYS A 96 1.14 -17.92 -3.37
C LYS A 96 0.14 -18.30 -4.46
N ALA A 97 -1.01 -17.66 -4.52
CA ALA A 97 -2.04 -17.99 -5.52
C ALA A 97 -1.49 -17.85 -6.95
N PRO A 98 -1.84 -18.78 -7.87
CA PRO A 98 -1.29 -18.81 -9.24
C PRO A 98 -1.64 -17.57 -10.07
N ASP A 99 -2.79 -16.96 -9.80
CA ASP A 99 -3.26 -15.71 -10.42
C ASP A 99 -2.57 -14.45 -9.86
N ARG A 100 -1.68 -14.62 -8.88
CA ARG A 100 -0.88 -13.57 -8.27
C ARG A 100 0.61 -13.78 -8.62
N ALA A 101 1.46 -13.88 -7.62
CA ALA A 101 2.89 -14.07 -7.85
C ALA A 101 3.31 -15.54 -8.06
N GLY A 102 2.44 -16.51 -7.75
CA GLY A 102 2.71 -17.94 -7.91
C GLY A 102 3.94 -18.41 -7.14
N ILE A 103 4.14 -17.94 -5.91
CA ILE A 103 5.34 -18.20 -5.12
C ILE A 103 5.31 -19.64 -4.60
N SER A 104 6.41 -20.41 -4.78
CA SER A 104 6.52 -21.75 -4.22
C SER A 104 6.52 -21.71 -2.69
N ASP A 105 6.09 -22.80 -2.02
CA ASP A 105 6.01 -22.87 -0.57
C ASP A 105 7.33 -22.52 0.11
N ARG A 106 8.44 -23.06 -0.39
CA ARG A 106 9.76 -22.83 0.17
C ARG A 106 10.24 -21.38 0.02
N HIS A 107 9.96 -20.74 -1.10
CA HIS A 107 10.23 -19.33 -1.30
C HIS A 107 9.33 -18.48 -0.39
N ALA A 108 8.05 -18.82 -0.28
CA ALA A 108 7.08 -18.14 0.56
C ALA A 108 7.50 -18.12 2.02
N GLU A 109 7.90 -19.28 2.58
CA GLU A 109 8.38 -19.39 3.96
C GLU A 109 9.65 -18.56 4.21
N THR A 110 10.58 -18.59 3.26
CA THR A 110 11.85 -17.82 3.37
C THR A 110 11.59 -16.32 3.31
N ILE A 111 10.72 -15.87 2.40
CA ILE A 111 10.34 -14.46 2.26
C ILE A 111 9.54 -14.01 3.48
N ALA A 112 8.61 -14.81 4.00
CA ALA A 112 7.85 -14.49 5.20
C ALA A 112 8.78 -14.22 6.39
N ARG A 113 9.74 -15.11 6.63
CA ARG A 113 10.77 -14.92 7.68
C ARG A 113 11.61 -13.66 7.45
N TYR A 114 12.01 -13.39 6.22
CA TYR A 114 12.78 -12.18 5.91
C TYR A 114 11.97 -10.93 6.22
N LEU A 115 10.70 -10.86 5.82
CA LEU A 115 9.82 -9.73 6.08
C LEU A 115 9.55 -9.54 7.58
N GLN A 116 9.32 -10.63 8.31
CA GLN A 116 9.14 -10.59 9.76
C GLN A 116 10.42 -10.12 10.49
N ASN A 117 11.61 -10.51 10.01
CA ASN A 117 12.86 -10.10 10.65
C ASN A 117 13.26 -8.65 10.37
N ASN A 118 12.84 -8.08 9.22
CA ASN A 118 13.29 -6.76 8.78
C ASN A 118 12.20 -5.69 8.84
N PHE A 119 10.92 -6.07 8.76
CA PHE A 119 9.79 -5.15 8.64
C PHE A 119 8.65 -5.53 9.58
N LEU A 120 8.98 -6.00 10.78
CA LEU A 120 7.99 -6.34 11.79
C LEU A 120 7.43 -5.09 12.47
N SER A 121 6.13 -5.12 12.72
CA SER A 121 5.42 -4.17 13.58
C SER A 121 4.69 -4.92 14.69
N ASN A 122 4.70 -4.36 15.87
CA ASN A 122 3.87 -4.85 16.99
C ASN A 122 2.45 -4.29 16.94
N VAL A 123 2.19 -3.35 16.01
CA VAL A 123 0.88 -2.71 15.84
C VAL A 123 0.24 -3.23 14.56
N PRO A 124 -0.95 -3.86 14.64
CA PRO A 124 -1.69 -4.28 13.45
C PRO A 124 -1.98 -3.09 12.54
N THR A 125 -1.83 -3.30 11.22
CA THR A 125 -2.14 -2.29 10.19
C THR A 125 -3.47 -2.57 9.50
N VAL A 126 -4.00 -3.78 9.67
CA VAL A 126 -5.30 -4.18 9.12
C VAL A 126 -6.35 -4.09 10.22
N LEU A 127 -7.40 -3.36 9.95
CA LEU A 127 -8.55 -3.25 10.85
C LEU A 127 -9.20 -4.63 11.05
N PRO A 128 -9.54 -5.01 12.31
CA PRO A 128 -10.37 -6.17 12.56
C PRO A 128 -11.68 -6.09 11.75
N GLU A 129 -12.20 -7.23 11.31
CA GLU A 129 -13.38 -7.28 10.45
C GLU A 129 -14.60 -6.55 11.07
N LYS A 130 -14.82 -6.73 12.38
CA LYS A 130 -15.90 -6.04 13.11
C LYS A 130 -15.71 -4.52 13.05
N THR A 131 -14.49 -4.04 13.26
CA THR A 131 -14.16 -2.61 13.21
C THR A 131 -14.33 -2.06 11.79
N MET A 132 -13.96 -2.83 10.77
CA MET A 132 -14.17 -2.44 9.38
C MET A 132 -15.67 -2.34 9.03
N LYS A 133 -16.48 -3.30 9.49
CA LYS A 133 -17.94 -3.24 9.30
C LYS A 133 -18.56 -2.04 10.01
N TYR A 134 -18.10 -1.74 11.22
CA TYR A 134 -18.52 -0.56 11.97
C TYR A 134 -18.17 0.74 11.23
N LEU A 135 -16.90 0.89 10.81
CA LEU A 135 -16.45 2.05 10.03
C LEU A 135 -17.34 2.29 8.80
N LYS A 136 -17.54 1.25 7.98
CA LYS A 136 -18.35 1.34 6.75
C LYS A 136 -19.80 1.70 7.03
N ARG A 137 -20.35 1.25 8.14
CA ARG A 137 -21.75 1.52 8.49
C ARG A 137 -21.97 2.93 9.00
N TYR A 138 -21.10 3.42 9.87
CA TYR A 138 -21.36 4.62 10.65
C TYR A 138 -20.47 5.81 10.29
N LEU A 139 -19.21 5.58 9.96
CA LEU A 139 -18.20 6.64 9.83
C LEU A 139 -17.77 6.91 8.39
N TRP A 140 -17.78 5.91 7.53
CA TRP A 140 -17.25 5.98 6.17
C TRP A 140 -18.35 6.31 5.18
N ARG A 141 -18.09 7.31 4.33
CA ARG A 141 -18.93 7.68 3.19
C ARG A 141 -18.08 7.71 1.93
N SER A 142 -18.65 7.24 0.82
CA SER A 142 -17.95 7.18 -0.46
C SER A 142 -18.78 7.88 -1.54
N ASP A 143 -18.10 8.54 -2.45
CA ASP A 143 -18.64 9.01 -3.72
C ASP A 143 -17.82 8.35 -4.85
N PHE A 144 -18.49 7.59 -5.69
CA PHE A 144 -17.92 6.96 -6.89
C PHE A 144 -18.35 7.81 -8.10
N GLY A 145 -17.77 9.00 -8.21
CA GLY A 145 -18.20 10.05 -9.09
C GLY A 145 -18.11 9.72 -10.58
N GLU A 146 -18.91 10.44 -11.37
CA GLU A 146 -19.02 10.24 -12.81
C GLU A 146 -17.72 10.60 -13.57
N ASP A 147 -16.92 11.52 -13.04
CA ASP A 147 -15.73 12.07 -13.72
C ASP A 147 -14.42 11.35 -13.33
N ASP A 148 -14.45 10.05 -13.05
CA ASP A 148 -13.30 9.26 -12.61
C ASP A 148 -12.63 9.80 -11.32
N LEU A 149 -13.39 10.50 -10.48
CA LEU A 149 -12.97 10.96 -9.16
C LEU A 149 -13.66 10.13 -8.08
N TYR A 150 -12.90 9.45 -7.28
CA TYR A 150 -13.37 8.58 -6.19
C TYR A 150 -13.00 9.22 -4.86
N LEU A 151 -14.01 9.51 -4.06
CA LEU A 151 -13.83 10.11 -2.75
C LEU A 151 -14.28 9.16 -1.65
N ASP A 152 -13.42 8.98 -0.67
CA ASP A 152 -13.79 8.34 0.58
C ASP A 152 -13.56 9.33 1.72
N VAL A 153 -14.57 9.53 2.55
CA VAL A 153 -14.54 10.43 3.69
C VAL A 153 -14.93 9.66 4.93
N ILE A 154 -14.02 9.64 5.90
CA ILE A 154 -14.22 8.94 7.18
C ILE A 154 -14.26 9.99 8.28
N TYR A 155 -15.41 10.18 8.90
CA TYR A 155 -15.55 10.94 10.13
C TYR A 155 -14.92 10.15 11.28
N VAL A 156 -14.05 10.77 12.06
CA VAL A 156 -13.43 10.12 13.22
C VAL A 156 -13.72 10.97 14.46
N PRO A 157 -14.80 10.63 15.19
CA PRO A 157 -15.10 11.27 16.46
C PRO A 157 -13.98 11.00 17.47
N ARG A 158 -13.84 11.88 18.47
CA ARG A 158 -12.74 11.86 19.43
C ARG A 158 -12.56 10.54 20.14
N GLU A 159 -13.67 9.93 20.57
CA GLU A 159 -13.70 8.61 21.21
C GLU A 159 -13.16 7.47 20.33
N HIS A 160 -13.04 7.72 19.03
CA HIS A 160 -12.54 6.75 18.04
C HIS A 160 -11.16 7.12 17.47
N PHE A 161 -10.44 8.06 18.05
CA PHE A 161 -9.10 8.44 17.60
C PHE A 161 -8.09 7.30 17.61
N SER A 162 -8.31 6.24 18.39
CA SER A 162 -7.51 5.02 18.33
C SER A 162 -7.55 4.34 16.95
N LEU A 163 -8.56 4.64 16.11
CA LEU A 163 -8.66 4.14 14.73
C LEU A 163 -7.74 4.88 13.75
N LEU A 164 -7.31 6.10 14.06
CA LEU A 164 -6.50 6.94 13.17
C LEU A 164 -5.21 6.26 12.73
N ARG A 165 -4.57 5.49 13.61
CA ARG A 165 -3.38 4.70 13.29
C ARG A 165 -3.60 3.72 12.13
N TYR A 166 -4.80 3.12 12.04
CA TYR A 166 -5.16 2.21 10.94
C TYR A 166 -5.50 2.95 9.65
N LEU A 167 -5.83 4.23 9.76
CA LEU A 167 -6.12 5.12 8.63
C LEU A 167 -4.87 5.89 8.18
N GLY A 168 -3.69 5.52 8.67
CA GLY A 168 -2.43 6.13 8.25
C GLY A 168 -2.10 7.47 8.91
N VAL A 169 -2.89 7.91 9.89
CA VAL A 169 -2.63 9.14 10.67
C VAL A 169 -1.67 8.81 11.80
N ARG A 170 -0.48 9.40 11.78
CA ARG A 170 0.59 9.12 12.75
C ARG A 170 0.49 9.96 14.02
N GLU A 171 0.10 11.21 13.87
CA GLU A 171 -0.02 12.16 14.96
C GLU A 171 -1.49 12.46 15.20
N THR A 172 -1.94 12.16 16.39
CA THR A 172 -3.31 12.44 16.83
C THR A 172 -3.31 13.80 17.51
N PRO A 173 -4.22 14.72 17.15
CA PRO A 173 -4.35 15.98 17.88
C PRO A 173 -4.66 15.69 19.35
N SER A 174 -3.67 15.85 20.24
CA SER A 174 -3.81 15.45 21.66
C SER A 174 -4.62 16.45 22.48
N ASP A 175 -4.55 17.74 22.15
CA ASP A 175 -5.02 18.83 23.01
C ASP A 175 -6.04 19.76 22.35
N GLN A 176 -6.46 19.48 21.11
CA GLN A 176 -7.41 20.35 20.42
C GLN A 176 -8.82 19.71 20.40
N GLN A 177 -9.80 20.52 20.79
CA GLN A 177 -11.21 20.20 20.60
C GLN A 177 -11.53 20.36 19.10
N VAL A 178 -11.40 19.27 18.34
CA VAL A 178 -11.56 19.28 16.90
C VAL A 178 -12.39 18.09 16.42
N ALA A 179 -13.11 18.29 15.32
CA ALA A 179 -13.69 17.22 14.53
C ALA A 179 -12.74 16.85 13.40
N LEU A 180 -12.41 15.57 13.25
CA LEU A 180 -11.43 15.09 12.31
C LEU A 180 -12.07 14.18 11.26
N PHE A 181 -11.69 14.42 10.01
CA PHE A 181 -12.08 13.56 8.88
C PHE A 181 -10.82 13.09 8.15
N VAL A 182 -10.76 11.80 7.83
CA VAL A 182 -9.75 11.27 6.93
C VAL A 182 -10.35 11.20 5.54
N VAL A 183 -9.69 11.81 4.57
CA VAL A 183 -10.17 11.94 3.20
C VAL A 183 -9.20 11.26 2.25
N TYR A 184 -9.73 10.41 1.39
CA TYR A 184 -9.01 9.82 0.27
C TYR A 184 -9.61 10.37 -1.02
N VAL A 185 -8.74 10.82 -1.90
CA VAL A 185 -9.09 11.30 -3.24
C VAL A 185 -8.32 10.47 -4.24
N ASN A 186 -9.02 9.73 -5.08
CA ASN A 186 -8.41 8.82 -6.03
C ASN A 186 -8.94 9.06 -7.43
N THR A 187 -8.12 8.80 -8.43
CA THR A 187 -8.50 8.76 -9.85
C THR A 187 -7.78 7.58 -10.52
N HIS A 188 -8.34 7.04 -11.60
CA HIS A 188 -7.67 6.03 -12.42
C HIS A 188 -7.12 6.63 -13.72
N GLN A 189 -7.62 7.80 -14.11
CA GLN A 189 -7.20 8.51 -15.31
C GLN A 189 -6.80 9.95 -14.95
N GLY A 190 -5.67 10.41 -15.47
CA GLY A 190 -5.20 11.75 -15.18
C GLY A 190 -4.50 11.89 -13.83
N SER A 191 -4.70 13.01 -13.15
CA SER A 191 -4.11 13.27 -11.84
C SER A 191 -5.03 14.11 -10.97
N VAL A 192 -5.07 13.83 -9.68
CA VAL A 192 -5.77 14.67 -8.69
C VAL A 192 -5.09 16.05 -8.66
N PRO A 193 -5.84 17.14 -8.85
CA PRO A 193 -5.29 18.48 -8.76
C PRO A 193 -4.71 18.77 -7.36
N PRO A 194 -3.77 19.70 -7.22
CA PRO A 194 -3.16 20.03 -5.94
C PRO A 194 -4.09 20.89 -5.07
N TRP A 195 -5.23 20.32 -4.70
CA TRP A 195 -6.25 21.01 -3.92
C TRP A 195 -5.84 21.21 -2.47
N ASN A 196 -6.14 22.40 -1.95
CA ASN A 196 -6.24 22.62 -0.51
C ASN A 196 -7.72 22.44 -0.10
N LEU A 197 -8.06 21.24 0.33
CA LEU A 197 -9.45 20.90 0.66
C LEU A 197 -10.03 21.74 1.79
N ALA A 198 -9.21 22.29 2.70
CA ALA A 198 -9.72 23.18 3.75
C ALA A 198 -10.42 24.43 3.19
N LYS A 199 -10.06 24.87 1.98
CA LYS A 199 -10.69 26.02 1.31
C LYS A 199 -11.93 25.67 0.50
N MET A 200 -12.18 24.39 0.31
CA MET A 200 -13.19 23.85 -0.60
C MET A 200 -14.32 23.12 0.12
N VAL A 201 -14.21 22.96 1.44
CA VAL A 201 -15.09 22.11 2.23
C VAL A 201 -15.75 22.90 3.34
N THR A 202 -17.06 22.70 3.48
CA THR A 202 -17.86 23.20 4.60
C THR A 202 -18.59 22.06 5.29
N LEU A 203 -18.78 22.20 6.58
CA LEU A 203 -19.55 21.26 7.41
C LEU A 203 -20.80 21.98 7.92
N HIS A 204 -21.94 21.36 7.74
CA HIS A 204 -23.25 21.89 8.15
C HIS A 204 -23.88 20.95 9.18
N ASP A 205 -24.56 21.50 10.16
CA ASP A 205 -25.33 20.74 11.13
C ASP A 205 -26.85 20.93 10.93
N ASN A 206 -27.64 20.08 11.60
CA ASN A 206 -29.10 20.15 11.56
C ASN A 206 -29.69 21.41 12.25
N ASN A 207 -28.87 22.23 12.91
CA ASN A 207 -29.28 23.50 13.54
C ASN A 207 -29.01 24.70 12.62
N GLY A 208 -28.51 24.45 11.40
CA GLY A 208 -28.21 25.49 10.41
C GLY A 208 -26.84 26.15 10.59
N HIS A 209 -26.00 25.68 11.50
CA HIS A 209 -24.64 26.20 11.61
C HIS A 209 -23.77 25.65 10.49
N THR A 210 -22.90 26.52 10.00
CA THR A 210 -21.92 26.17 8.97
C THR A 210 -20.53 26.46 9.50
N GLN A 211 -19.67 25.45 9.42
CA GLN A 211 -18.26 25.56 9.81
C GLN A 211 -17.36 25.39 8.57
N LYS A 212 -16.26 26.14 8.56
CA LYS A 212 -15.17 25.95 7.59
C LYS A 212 -14.10 25.06 8.19
N ALA A 213 -13.44 24.28 7.35
CA ALA A 213 -12.28 23.53 7.79
C ALA A 213 -11.16 24.48 8.22
N ILE A 214 -10.47 24.15 9.30
CA ILE A 214 -9.35 24.91 9.85
C ILE A 214 -8.00 24.36 9.39
N GLY A 215 -7.94 23.13 8.87
CA GLY A 215 -6.71 22.51 8.37
C GLY A 215 -6.97 21.45 7.31
N TRP A 216 -6.00 21.30 6.41
CA TRP A 216 -5.85 20.19 5.49
C TRP A 216 -4.40 19.74 5.48
N ASP A 217 -4.12 18.55 6.03
CA ASP A 217 -2.79 17.97 6.11
C ASP A 217 -2.70 16.74 5.22
N VAL A 218 -1.81 16.80 4.22
CA VAL A 218 -1.60 15.68 3.29
C VAL A 218 -0.72 14.63 3.97
N LEU A 219 -1.27 13.44 4.16
CA LEU A 219 -0.58 12.30 4.78
C LEU A 219 0.18 11.45 3.76
N TYR A 220 -0.40 11.32 2.58
CA TYR A 220 0.15 10.54 1.47
C TYR A 220 -0.29 11.12 0.14
N GLN A 221 0.64 11.15 -0.79
CA GLN A 221 0.40 11.43 -2.20
C GLN A 221 1.36 10.57 -3.02
N ASP A 222 0.88 9.88 -4.04
CA ASP A 222 1.75 9.16 -4.95
C ASP A 222 2.41 10.09 -5.98
N GLY A 223 3.48 9.63 -6.63
CA GLY A 223 4.24 10.45 -7.57
C GLY A 223 3.46 10.86 -8.82
N GLN A 224 2.42 10.13 -9.19
CA GLN A 224 1.53 10.40 -10.32
C GLN A 224 0.29 11.20 -9.91
N ARG A 225 0.10 11.39 -8.62
CA ARG A 225 -1.09 12.03 -8.01
C ARG A 225 -2.40 11.33 -8.35
N HIS A 226 -2.36 10.00 -8.52
CA HIS A 226 -3.57 9.20 -8.66
C HIS A 226 -4.24 8.96 -7.30
N HIS A 227 -3.45 8.97 -6.23
CA HIS A 227 -3.90 8.74 -4.87
C HIS A 227 -3.42 9.87 -3.97
N ASN A 228 -4.36 10.52 -3.32
CA ASN A 228 -4.10 11.55 -2.31
C ASN A 228 -4.89 11.19 -1.04
N GLN A 229 -4.23 11.23 0.10
CA GLN A 229 -4.83 10.99 1.41
C GLN A 229 -4.42 12.12 2.35
N GLY A 230 -5.37 12.61 3.12
CA GLY A 230 -5.08 13.63 4.13
C GLY A 230 -6.12 13.68 5.23
N THR A 231 -5.90 14.58 6.17
CA THR A 231 -6.84 14.90 7.24
C THR A 231 -7.44 16.29 7.05
N LEU A 232 -8.75 16.37 7.14
CA LEU A 232 -9.49 17.63 7.29
C LEU A 232 -9.85 17.84 8.75
N THR A 233 -9.52 19.00 9.28
CA THR A 233 -9.79 19.39 10.65
C THR A 233 -10.82 20.51 10.68
N PHE A 234 -11.83 20.35 11.54
CA PHE A 234 -12.86 21.38 11.82
C PHE A 234 -12.87 21.72 13.31
N PRO A 235 -13.45 22.84 13.72
CA PRO A 235 -13.80 23.09 15.12
C PRO A 235 -14.62 21.93 15.68
N GLU A 236 -14.57 21.77 17.00
CA GLU A 236 -15.30 20.72 17.71
C GLU A 236 -16.83 20.75 17.40
N ILE A 237 -17.40 19.58 17.27
CA ILE A 237 -18.84 19.39 17.11
C ILE A 237 -19.42 18.97 18.45
N ASP A 238 -20.39 19.72 18.98
CA ASP A 238 -21.13 19.32 20.17
C ASP A 238 -22.14 18.23 19.81
N VAL A 239 -21.71 16.97 19.92
CA VAL A 239 -22.52 15.78 19.59
C VAL A 239 -23.77 15.62 20.48
N ASN A 240 -23.89 16.39 21.56
CA ASN A 240 -25.10 16.42 22.38
C ASN A 240 -26.19 17.34 21.82
N LYS A 241 -25.83 18.25 20.90
CA LYS A 241 -26.72 19.21 20.29
C LYS A 241 -26.95 19.01 18.80
N VAL A 242 -26.09 18.22 18.18
CA VAL A 242 -26.10 17.96 16.74
C VAL A 242 -26.49 16.52 16.49
N THR A 243 -27.52 16.29 15.68
CA THR A 243 -27.99 14.94 15.33
C THR A 243 -27.64 14.54 13.92
N GLU A 244 -27.26 15.50 13.07
CA GLU A 244 -26.88 15.25 11.68
C GLU A 244 -25.75 16.18 11.26
N LEU A 245 -24.81 15.65 10.49
CA LEU A 245 -23.74 16.40 9.82
C LEU A 245 -23.85 16.21 8.32
N GLU A 246 -23.68 17.29 7.60
CA GLU A 246 -23.53 17.31 6.16
C GLU A 246 -22.21 17.99 5.79
N MET A 247 -21.33 17.26 5.10
CA MET A 247 -20.11 17.84 4.51
C MET A 247 -20.37 18.15 3.03
N LYS A 248 -20.12 19.40 2.62
CA LYS A 248 -20.13 19.81 1.22
C LYS A 248 -18.72 20.12 0.75
N MET A 249 -18.31 19.47 -0.33
CA MET A 249 -17.05 19.72 -1.03
C MET A 249 -17.35 20.32 -2.39
N ILE A 250 -16.85 21.54 -2.64
CA ILE A 250 -16.96 22.20 -3.95
C ILE A 250 -15.65 22.01 -4.68
N LEU A 251 -15.61 21.05 -5.60
CA LEU A 251 -14.40 20.64 -6.29
C LEU A 251 -14.37 21.19 -7.72
N PRO A 252 -13.44 22.10 -8.06
CA PRO A 252 -13.36 22.68 -9.40
C PRO A 252 -13.20 21.59 -10.47
N GLY A 253 -14.10 21.58 -11.44
CA GLY A 253 -14.16 20.59 -12.52
C GLY A 253 -14.95 19.32 -12.19
N PHE A 254 -15.31 19.08 -10.91
CA PHE A 254 -15.97 17.85 -10.45
C PHE A 254 -17.29 18.11 -9.69
N GLY A 255 -17.73 19.38 -9.65
CA GLY A 255 -18.99 19.75 -9.04
C GLY A 255 -19.01 19.76 -7.52
N ILE A 256 -20.20 19.53 -6.95
CA ILE A 256 -20.43 19.50 -5.51
C ILE A 256 -20.61 18.05 -5.08
N LYS A 257 -19.85 17.63 -4.09
CA LYS A 257 -19.97 16.33 -3.44
C LYS A 257 -20.48 16.50 -2.03
N THR A 258 -21.42 15.66 -1.61
CA THR A 258 -22.11 15.79 -0.32
C THR A 258 -22.07 14.47 0.44
N PHE A 259 -21.73 14.54 1.73
CA PHE A 259 -21.62 13.37 2.61
C PHE A 259 -22.40 13.63 3.90
N HIS A 260 -23.10 12.59 4.42
CA HIS A 260 -23.99 12.72 5.58
C HIS A 260 -23.65 11.72 6.68
N TRP A 261 -23.71 12.17 7.93
CA TRP A 261 -23.56 11.33 9.13
C TRP A 261 -24.68 11.64 10.11
N ASN A 262 -25.21 10.58 10.73
CA ASN A 262 -26.11 10.69 11.89
C ASN A 262 -25.27 10.68 13.17
N LEU A 263 -25.63 11.49 14.15
CA LEU A 263 -25.00 11.60 15.45
C LEU A 263 -26.01 11.34 16.59
N PRO A 264 -25.57 10.92 17.75
CA PRO A 264 -24.22 10.43 18.03
C PRO A 264 -23.94 9.11 17.32
N VAL A 265 -22.64 8.87 17.02
CA VAL A 265 -22.22 7.58 16.47
C VAL A 265 -22.30 6.52 17.56
N PRO A 266 -22.88 5.33 17.30
CA PRO A 266 -22.92 4.27 18.31
C PRO A 266 -21.52 3.84 18.75
N PRO A 267 -21.33 3.35 19.99
CA PRO A 267 -20.07 2.78 20.43
C PRO A 267 -19.63 1.58 19.58
N ILE A 268 -18.32 1.35 19.45
CA ILE A 268 -17.77 0.29 18.57
C ILE A 268 -18.19 -1.13 18.98
N PHE A 269 -18.60 -1.34 20.24
CA PHE A 269 -18.71 -2.68 20.85
C PHE A 269 -20.00 -2.91 21.61
N GLU A 270 -21.09 -2.29 21.23
CA GLU A 270 -22.41 -2.72 21.70
C GLU A 270 -23.08 -3.72 20.78
#